data_b0bd5697aab211cdf227a43e46941ec9
#
_entry.id   b0bd5697aab211cdf227a43e46941ec9
#
_cell.length_a   1.000
_cell.length_b   1.000
_cell.length_c   1.000
_cell.angle_alpha   90.00
_cell.angle_beta   90.00
_cell.angle_gamma   90.00
#
_symmetry.space_group_name_H-M   'P 1'
#
loop_
_entity.id
_entity.type
_entity.pdbx_description
1 polymer ?
#
loop_
_entity_poly.entity_id
_entity_poly.type
_entity_poly.pdbx_seq_one_letter_code
_entity_poly.pdbx_strand_id
1 'polypeptide(L)'
;MIEISQLSFRYREGAEPILHGIDLAIPDGAFVGITGAAGSGKSTLTYAFNGIIPHCYPGDFYGSVLIDGLDTCEVSLTDISRLVGSVCQDIDSQMVSSVVEDEVLYGLENFGVPKDEVE
;
A
#
# COMPACT_ATOMS: atom_id res chain seq x y z
N MET A 1 9.86 2.63 8.58
CA MET A 1 8.99 2.11 9.64
C MET A 1 7.53 2.33 9.30
N ILE A 2 6.70 1.37 9.57
CA ILE A 2 5.24 1.47 9.39
C ILE A 2 4.61 1.51 10.77
N GLU A 3 3.81 2.53 11.04
CA GLU A 3 3.12 2.69 12.32
C GLU A 3 1.62 2.81 12.07
N ILE A 4 0.85 1.93 12.69
CA ILE A 4 -0.60 1.91 12.57
C ILE A 4 -1.19 2.12 13.97
N SER A 5 -2.09 3.09 14.08
CA SER A 5 -2.75 3.44 15.34
C SER A 5 -4.26 3.42 15.17
N GLN A 6 -4.94 2.55 15.87
CA GLN A 6 -6.40 2.44 15.93
C GLN A 6 -7.07 2.40 14.56
N LEU A 7 -6.47 1.70 13.61
CA LEU A 7 -6.97 1.61 12.24
C LEU A 7 -8.26 0.81 12.18
N SER A 8 -9.31 1.44 11.69
CA SER A 8 -10.58 0.81 11.36
C SER A 8 -11.03 1.27 9.98
N PHE A 9 -11.53 0.38 9.17
CA PHE A 9 -11.97 0.70 7.82
C PHE A 9 -13.19 -0.12 7.42
N ARG A 10 -14.12 0.53 6.72
CA ARG A 10 -15.22 -0.12 6.02
C ARG A 10 -15.37 0.50 4.64
N TYR A 11 -15.68 -0.33 3.64
CA TYR A 11 -15.70 0.10 2.25
C TYR A 11 -16.86 1.04 1.91
N ARG A 12 -17.94 1.00 2.67
CA ARG A 12 -19.08 1.88 2.46
C ARG A 12 -19.84 2.09 3.76
N GLU A 13 -20.56 3.20 3.83
CA GLU A 13 -21.40 3.49 4.98
C GLU A 13 -22.44 2.39 5.18
N GLY A 14 -22.63 1.98 6.43
CA GLY A 14 -23.54 0.90 6.82
C GLY A 14 -23.02 -0.51 6.60
N ALA A 15 -21.87 -0.70 5.93
CA ALA A 15 -21.22 -1.99 5.86
C ALA A 15 -20.49 -2.31 7.17
N GLU A 16 -20.27 -3.59 7.44
CA GLU A 16 -19.46 -3.97 8.59
C GLU A 16 -17.99 -3.59 8.34
N PRO A 17 -17.28 -3.09 9.36
CA PRO A 17 -15.86 -2.81 9.23
C PRO A 17 -15.09 -4.08 8.90
N ILE A 18 -14.13 -3.99 7.98
CA ILE A 18 -13.25 -5.09 7.64
C ILE A 18 -11.96 -5.05 8.45
N LEU A 19 -11.56 -3.86 8.91
CA LEU A 19 -10.46 -3.65 9.84
C LEU A 19 -11.02 -3.05 11.12
N HIS A 20 -10.56 -3.55 12.27
CA HIS A 20 -11.12 -3.21 13.58
C HIS A 20 -10.02 -2.76 14.54
N GLY A 21 -9.85 -1.46 14.73
CA GLY A 21 -8.98 -0.91 15.77
C GLY A 21 -7.57 -1.49 15.81
N ILE A 22 -6.92 -1.59 14.65
CA ILE A 22 -5.63 -2.25 14.54
C ILE A 22 -4.52 -1.31 15.02
N ASP A 23 -3.67 -1.82 15.91
CA ASP A 23 -2.43 -1.18 16.33
C ASP A 23 -1.26 -2.07 15.94
N LEU A 24 -0.32 -1.53 15.19
CA LEU A 24 0.83 -2.30 14.70
C LEU A 24 2.00 -1.35 14.43
N ALA A 25 3.19 -1.80 14.76
CA ALA A 25 4.43 -1.10 14.38
C ALA A 25 5.36 -2.11 13.71
N ILE A 26 5.82 -1.80 12.50
CA ILE A 26 6.77 -2.61 11.76
C ILE A 26 8.05 -1.80 11.62
N PRO A 27 9.13 -2.20 12.33
CA PRO A 27 10.40 -1.47 12.25
C PRO A 27 11.09 -1.71 10.90
N ASP A 28 12.03 -0.83 10.57
CA ASP A 28 12.85 -0.95 9.38
C ASP A 28 13.60 -2.29 9.37
N GLY A 29 13.67 -2.91 8.20
CA GLY A 29 14.36 -4.17 8.03
C GLY A 29 13.59 -5.40 8.49
N ALA A 30 12.39 -5.24 9.04
CA ALA A 30 11.58 -6.38 9.47
C ALA A 30 10.95 -7.11 8.29
N PHE A 31 10.85 -8.42 8.43
CA PHE A 31 10.13 -9.28 7.51
C PHE A 31 8.90 -9.84 8.26
N VAL A 32 7.71 -9.47 7.84
CA VAL A 32 6.48 -9.76 8.56
C VAL A 32 5.53 -10.61 7.70
N GLY A 33 5.05 -11.70 8.27
CA GLY A 33 4.02 -12.54 7.65
C GLY A 33 2.63 -12.19 8.19
N ILE A 34 1.66 -12.09 7.29
CA ILE A 34 0.26 -11.85 7.64
C ILE A 34 -0.55 -13.05 7.14
N THR A 35 -1.21 -13.74 8.08
CA THR A 35 -2.00 -14.92 7.76
C THR A 35 -3.42 -14.79 8.27
N GLY A 36 -4.33 -15.51 7.65
CA GLY A 36 -5.74 -15.53 8.04
C GLY A 36 -6.60 -16.14 6.97
N ALA A 37 -7.86 -16.36 7.30
CA ALA A 37 -8.83 -16.92 6.35
C ALA A 37 -9.08 -15.92 5.20
N ALA A 38 -9.58 -16.43 4.07
CA ALA A 38 -10.03 -15.57 2.97
C ALA A 38 -11.12 -14.62 3.49
N GLY A 39 -11.03 -13.35 3.08
CA GLY A 39 -11.98 -12.32 3.52
C GLY A 39 -11.74 -11.77 4.92
N SER A 40 -10.61 -12.12 5.57
CA SER A 40 -10.29 -11.61 6.91
C SER A 40 -9.72 -10.19 6.94
N GLY A 41 -9.49 -9.59 5.77
CA GLY A 41 -8.98 -8.22 5.69
C GLY A 41 -7.50 -8.09 5.39
N LYS A 42 -6.80 -9.18 5.07
CA LYS A 42 -5.36 -9.16 4.78
C LYS A 42 -5.02 -8.22 3.62
N SER A 43 -5.72 -8.33 2.50
CA SER A 43 -5.52 -7.46 1.34
C SER A 43 -5.86 -6.02 1.66
N THR A 44 -6.94 -5.78 2.41
CA THR A 44 -7.35 -4.44 2.84
C THR A 44 -6.27 -3.81 3.71
N LEU A 45 -5.66 -4.56 4.61
CA LEU A 45 -4.57 -4.06 5.44
C LEU A 45 -3.36 -3.62 4.58
N THR A 46 -2.99 -4.41 3.59
CA THR A 46 -1.90 -4.03 2.67
C THR A 46 -2.25 -2.81 1.82
N TYR A 47 -3.51 -2.65 1.44
CA TYR A 47 -3.97 -1.45 0.74
C TYR A 47 -3.85 -0.19 1.61
N ALA A 48 -3.97 -0.31 2.91
CA ALA A 48 -3.72 0.80 3.83
C ALA A 48 -2.25 1.23 3.80
N PHE A 49 -1.33 0.29 3.61
CA PHE A 49 0.11 0.60 3.56
C PHE A 49 0.51 1.32 2.26
N ASN A 50 -0.08 0.96 1.14
CA ASN A 50 0.29 1.55 -0.15
C ASN A 50 -0.60 2.71 -0.58
N GLY A 51 -1.56 3.11 0.26
CA GLY A 51 -2.42 4.26 0.01
C GLY A 51 -3.61 3.98 -0.90
N ILE A 52 -3.80 2.77 -1.40
CA ILE A 52 -4.99 2.43 -2.19
C ILE A 52 -6.25 2.70 -1.38
N ILE A 53 -6.19 2.48 -0.08
CA ILE A 53 -7.18 2.98 0.87
C ILE A 53 -6.57 4.18 1.60
N PRO A 54 -7.23 5.32 1.68
CA PRO A 54 -8.56 5.66 1.14
C PRO A 54 -8.53 6.30 -0.24
N HIS A 55 -7.37 6.40 -0.89
CA HIS A 55 -7.23 7.20 -2.13
C HIS A 55 -7.98 6.61 -3.33
N CYS A 56 -7.92 5.27 -3.50
CA CYS A 56 -8.56 4.61 -4.65
C CYS A 56 -9.91 3.98 -4.29
N TYR A 57 -10.02 3.42 -3.10
CA TYR A 57 -11.25 2.81 -2.61
C TYR A 57 -11.84 3.69 -1.50
N PRO A 58 -12.89 4.45 -1.78
CA PRO A 58 -13.52 5.30 -0.76
C PRO A 58 -14.24 4.44 0.27
N GLY A 59 -14.31 4.97 1.48
CA GLY A 59 -14.97 4.32 2.61
C GLY A 59 -14.72 5.10 3.88
N ASP A 60 -15.13 4.55 5.01
CA ASP A 60 -14.90 5.17 6.31
C ASP A 60 -13.58 4.69 6.88
N PHE A 61 -12.63 5.60 6.97
CA PHE A 61 -11.27 5.36 7.45
C PHE A 61 -11.08 6.05 8.80
N TYR A 62 -10.78 5.27 9.84
CA TYR A 62 -10.52 5.78 11.19
C TYR A 62 -9.13 5.36 11.64
N GLY A 63 -8.50 6.20 12.44
CA GLY A 63 -7.14 5.97 12.90
C GLY A 63 -6.10 6.55 11.95
N SER A 64 -4.87 6.07 12.06
CA SER A 64 -3.78 6.58 11.22
C SER A 64 -2.83 5.48 10.77
N VAL A 65 -2.25 5.68 9.60
CA VAL A 65 -1.16 4.87 9.07
C VAL A 65 -0.03 5.82 8.70
N LEU A 66 1.12 5.65 9.34
CA LEU A 66 2.32 6.45 9.07
C LEU A 66 3.36 5.56 8.41
N ILE A 67 3.84 5.99 7.25
CA ILE A 67 4.95 5.36 6.52
C ILE A 67 6.13 6.31 6.57
N ASP A 68 7.17 5.94 7.27
CA ASP A 68 8.35 6.80 7.52
C ASP A 68 7.95 8.21 8.00
N GLY A 69 6.94 8.28 8.87
CA GLY A 69 6.42 9.53 9.41
C GLY A 69 5.42 10.27 8.54
N LEU A 70 5.13 9.79 7.32
CA LEU A 70 4.12 10.41 6.45
C LEU A 70 2.76 9.74 6.65
N ASP A 71 1.74 10.55 6.94
CA ASP A 71 0.36 10.07 7.06
C ASP A 71 -0.21 9.78 5.68
N THR A 72 -0.64 8.54 5.44
CA THR A 72 -1.14 8.12 4.13
C THR A 72 -2.42 8.83 3.70
N CYS A 73 -3.17 9.40 4.64
CA CYS A 73 -4.37 10.19 4.31
C CYS A 73 -4.05 11.61 3.88
N GLU A 74 -2.90 12.15 4.29
CA GLU A 74 -2.52 13.55 4.06
C GLU A 74 -1.65 13.75 2.83
N VAL A 75 -0.91 12.72 2.41
CA VAL A 75 -0.03 12.80 1.25
C VAL A 75 -0.67 12.18 0.02
N SER A 76 -0.17 12.52 -1.16
CA SER A 76 -0.68 11.97 -2.41
C SER A 76 -0.27 10.51 -2.58
N LEU A 77 -1.04 9.78 -3.42
CA LEU A 77 -0.70 8.40 -3.77
C LEU A 77 0.68 8.31 -4.44
N THR A 78 1.06 9.32 -5.22
CA THR A 78 2.38 9.40 -5.83
C THR A 78 3.49 9.46 -4.79
N ASP A 79 3.31 10.24 -3.73
CA ASP A 79 4.30 10.33 -2.65
C ASP A 79 4.43 9.00 -1.91
N ILE A 80 3.33 8.33 -1.66
CA ILE A 80 3.32 7.01 -1.01
C ILE A 80 4.03 5.99 -1.90
N SER A 81 3.80 6.02 -3.20
CA SER A 81 4.37 5.06 -4.14
C SER A 81 5.90 5.10 -4.21
N ARG A 82 6.51 6.20 -3.81
CA ARG A 82 7.97 6.31 -3.72
C ARG A 82 8.54 5.57 -2.50
N LEU A 83 7.72 5.32 -1.50
CA LEU A 83 8.12 4.65 -0.26
C LEU A 83 7.70 3.19 -0.21
N VAL A 84 6.62 2.83 -0.91
CA VAL A 84 5.99 1.52 -0.80
C VAL A 84 5.85 0.88 -2.18
N GLY A 85 6.47 -0.27 -2.35
CA GLY A 85 6.26 -1.14 -3.50
C GLY A 85 5.27 -2.23 -3.15
N SER A 86 4.39 -2.57 -4.08
CA SER A 86 3.33 -3.57 -3.85
C SER A 86 3.30 -4.62 -4.94
N VAL A 87 3.00 -5.85 -4.54
CA VAL A 87 2.68 -6.95 -5.45
C VAL A 87 1.22 -7.32 -5.20
N CYS A 88 0.37 -7.14 -6.19
CA CYS A 88 -1.05 -7.42 -6.07
C CYS A 88 -1.33 -8.92 -6.11
N GLN A 89 -2.53 -9.32 -5.71
CA GLN A 89 -2.97 -10.71 -5.75
C GLN A 89 -2.93 -11.27 -7.18
N ASP A 90 -3.32 -10.48 -8.16
CA ASP A 90 -3.21 -10.83 -9.58
C ASP A 90 -1.96 -10.18 -10.16
N ILE A 91 -0.85 -10.93 -10.17
CA ILE A 91 0.45 -10.45 -10.62
C ILE A 91 0.45 -10.16 -12.13
N ASP A 92 -0.23 -10.97 -12.92
CA ASP A 92 -0.28 -10.82 -14.37
C ASP A 92 -0.88 -9.48 -14.79
N SER A 93 -1.91 -9.02 -14.08
CA SER A 93 -2.55 -7.73 -14.36
C SER A 93 -1.68 -6.52 -14.02
N GLN A 94 -0.63 -6.70 -13.20
CA GLN A 94 0.34 -5.63 -12.92
C GLN A 94 1.39 -5.46 -14.01
N MET A 95 1.59 -6.47 -14.85
CA MET A 95 2.57 -6.41 -15.92
C MET A 95 2.08 -5.49 -17.03
N VAL A 96 2.89 -4.48 -17.36
CA VAL A 96 2.55 -3.43 -18.31
C VAL A 96 3.23 -3.65 -19.64
N SER A 97 4.44 -4.21 -19.63
CA SER A 97 5.28 -4.40 -20.81
C SER A 97 5.38 -5.87 -21.20
N SER A 98 5.60 -6.13 -22.49
CA SER A 98 5.82 -7.48 -23.01
C SER A 98 7.30 -7.89 -22.96
N VAL A 99 8.20 -6.95 -22.65
CA VAL A 99 9.65 -7.16 -22.54
C VAL A 99 10.07 -6.99 -21.09
N VAL A 100 10.82 -7.94 -20.55
CA VAL A 100 11.22 -7.95 -19.13
C VAL A 100 12.02 -6.68 -18.77
N GLU A 101 12.96 -6.27 -19.59
CA GLU A 101 13.75 -5.06 -19.34
C GLU A 101 12.87 -3.82 -19.25
N ASP A 102 11.90 -3.67 -20.16
CA ASP A 102 10.98 -2.54 -20.15
C ASP A 102 10.09 -2.55 -18.90
N GLU A 103 9.67 -3.71 -18.43
CA GLU A 103 8.87 -3.84 -17.20
C GLU A 103 9.69 -3.40 -15.99
N VAL A 104 10.95 -3.78 -15.89
CA VAL A 104 11.83 -3.35 -14.79
C VAL A 104 12.08 -1.85 -14.84
N LEU A 105 12.24 -1.27 -16.02
CA LEU A 105 12.49 0.16 -16.19
C LEU A 105 11.24 1.02 -15.98
N TYR A 106 10.06 0.46 -16.08
CA TYR A 106 8.79 1.20 -16.03
C TYR A 106 8.67 2.09 -14.79
N GLY A 107 8.93 1.54 -13.61
CA GLY A 107 8.88 2.31 -12.36
C GLY A 107 9.94 3.40 -12.29
N LEU A 108 11.14 3.11 -12.75
CA LEU A 108 12.24 4.07 -12.77
C LEU A 108 11.95 5.24 -13.71
N GLU A 109 11.40 4.97 -14.88
CA GLU A 109 11.00 6.00 -15.83
C GLU A 109 9.87 6.87 -15.26
N ASN A 110 8.88 6.28 -14.60
CA ASN A 110 7.77 7.01 -13.98
C ASN A 110 8.23 7.94 -12.86
N PHE A 111 9.30 7.60 -12.14
CA PHE A 111 9.87 8.45 -11.11
C PHE A 111 10.88 9.47 -11.66
N GLY A 112 11.15 9.46 -12.97
CA GLY A 112 12.07 10.41 -13.59
C GLY A 112 13.54 10.15 -13.26
N VAL A 113 13.91 8.91 -12.99
CA VAL A 113 15.30 8.54 -12.70
C VAL A 113 16.17 8.80 -13.93
N PRO A 114 17.32 9.51 -13.79
CA PRO A 114 18.23 9.75 -14.91
C PRO A 114 18.72 8.46 -15.53
N LYS A 115 18.92 8.47 -16.86
CA LYS A 115 19.30 7.27 -17.62
C LYS A 115 20.59 6.62 -17.13
N ASP A 116 21.57 7.41 -16.72
CA ASP A 116 22.85 6.93 -16.20
C ASP A 116 22.72 6.22 -14.84
N GLU A 117 21.69 6.55 -14.05
CA GLU A 117 21.41 5.88 -12.77
C GLU A 117 20.57 4.60 -12.94
N VAL A 118 19.91 4.42 -14.10
CA VAL A 118 19.10 3.24 -14.40
C VAL A 118 20.00 2.03 -14.71
N GLU A 119 21.15 2.26 -15.32
CA GLU A 119 22.13 1.23 -15.64
C GLU A 119 22.98 0.89 -14.41
#